data_34e5e346ac0976a88a59d2270268f120
#
_entry.id   34e5e346ac0976a88a59d2270268f120
#
_cell.length_a   1.000
_cell.length_b   1.000
_cell.length_c   1.000
_cell.angle_alpha   90.00
_cell.angle_beta   90.00
_cell.angle_gamma   90.00
#
_symmetry.space_group_name_H-M   'P 1'
#
loop_
_entity.id
_entity.type
_entity.pdbx_description
1 polymer ?
#
loop_
_entity_poly.entity_id
_entity_poly.type
_entity_poly.pdbx_seq_one_letter_code
_entity_poly.pdbx_strand_id
1 'polypeptide(L)'
;MPLLSLQNKNLFLEISPEMGASITKFCDRKKNKNIFRPFPKTKKITKNNCYFSGYFATVPYFWVIHKDTFFYNNKYIKLSRTHPLEPNTIHGEGWVKKWKVKKQTKTSA
;
A
#
# COMPACT_ATOMS: atom_id res chain seq x y z
N MET A 1 10.12 9.61 -6.53
CA MET A 1 10.33 9.53 -5.08
C MET A 1 11.06 8.24 -4.72
N PRO A 2 11.96 8.32 -3.77
CA PRO A 2 12.79 7.17 -3.47
C PRO A 2 11.97 6.03 -2.86
N LEU A 3 12.21 4.84 -3.38
CA LEU A 3 11.76 3.60 -2.76
C LEU A 3 12.59 3.36 -1.50
N LEU A 4 11.95 2.84 -0.48
CA LEU A 4 12.61 2.46 0.77
C LEU A 4 13.01 0.99 0.68
N SER A 5 14.29 0.70 0.90
CA SER A 5 14.81 -0.67 0.85
C SER A 5 15.27 -1.14 2.22
N LEU A 6 14.85 -2.34 2.58
CA LEU A 6 15.28 -3.05 3.79
C LEU A 6 15.89 -4.38 3.37
N GLN A 7 16.96 -4.80 4.03
CA GLN A 7 17.56 -6.09 3.72
C GLN A 7 18.35 -6.67 4.90
N ASN A 8 18.37 -7.99 4.93
CA ASN A 8 19.27 -8.78 5.77
C ASN A 8 20.01 -9.82 4.92
N LYS A 9 20.64 -10.80 5.55
CA LYS A 9 21.37 -11.87 4.86
C LYS A 9 20.50 -12.65 3.86
N ASN A 10 19.21 -12.84 4.17
CA ASN A 10 18.34 -13.77 3.46
C ASN A 10 17.27 -13.05 2.61
N LEU A 11 16.79 -11.89 3.05
CA LEU A 11 15.60 -11.23 2.51
C LEU A 11 15.91 -9.81 2.02
N PHE A 12 15.20 -9.42 0.98
CA PHE A 12 15.14 -8.04 0.48
C PHE A 12 13.68 -7.60 0.39
N LEU A 13 13.39 -6.40 0.90
CA LEU A 13 12.08 -5.77 0.87
C LEU A 13 12.19 -4.37 0.30
N GLU A 14 11.32 -4.03 -0.62
CA GLU A 14 11.20 -2.69 -1.17
C GLU A 14 9.77 -2.17 -0.96
N ILE A 15 9.67 -0.95 -0.45
CA ILE A 15 8.41 -0.31 -0.10
C ILE A 15 8.32 1.05 -0.81
N SER A 16 7.13 1.41 -1.29
CA SER A 16 6.84 2.73 -1.81
C SER A 16 6.03 3.56 -0.80
N PRO A 17 6.64 4.50 -0.08
CA PRO A 17 5.89 5.40 0.80
C PRO A 17 4.87 6.27 0.04
N GLU A 18 5.16 6.63 -1.19
CA GLU A 18 4.26 7.42 -2.05
C GLU A 18 3.00 6.69 -2.47
N MET A 19 3.07 5.37 -2.51
CA MET A 19 1.97 4.50 -2.94
C MET A 19 1.42 3.70 -1.76
N GLY A 20 1.01 4.40 -0.69
CA GLY A 20 0.37 3.78 0.46
C GLY A 20 1.25 2.78 1.23
N ALA A 21 2.56 3.00 1.27
CA ALA A 21 3.52 2.06 1.84
C ALA A 21 3.42 0.64 1.25
N SER A 22 3.01 0.55 -0.01
CA SER A 22 2.88 -0.73 -0.73
C SER A 22 4.23 -1.41 -0.91
N ILE A 23 4.23 -2.73 -0.83
CA ILE A 23 5.42 -3.55 -1.07
C ILE A 23 5.56 -3.77 -2.58
N THR A 24 6.60 -3.20 -3.17
CA THR A 24 6.90 -3.29 -4.60
C THR A 24 7.79 -4.47 -4.94
N LYS A 25 8.57 -4.96 -3.97
CA LYS A 25 9.39 -6.15 -4.11
C LYS A 25 9.63 -6.81 -2.76
N PHE A 26 9.46 -8.11 -2.71
CA PHE A 26 9.84 -8.93 -1.55
C PHE A 26 10.39 -10.26 -2.06
N CYS A 27 11.64 -10.55 -1.79
CA CYS A 27 12.31 -11.72 -2.34
C CYS A 27 13.30 -12.38 -1.37
N ASP A 28 13.51 -13.69 -1.61
CA ASP A 28 14.60 -14.46 -1.05
C ASP A 28 15.88 -14.16 -1.83
N ARG A 29 16.88 -13.60 -1.17
CA ARG A 29 18.16 -13.20 -1.80
C ARG A 29 19.03 -14.37 -2.19
N LYS A 30 18.99 -15.45 -1.38
CA LYS A 30 19.82 -16.63 -1.65
C LYS A 30 19.34 -17.42 -2.85
N LYS A 31 18.03 -17.59 -2.96
CA LYS A 31 17.39 -18.35 -4.04
C LYS A 31 17.06 -17.48 -5.25
N ASN A 32 17.21 -16.15 -5.13
CA ASN A 32 16.79 -15.16 -6.13
C ASN A 32 15.34 -15.38 -6.58
N LYS A 33 14.44 -15.58 -5.61
CA LYS A 33 13.01 -15.85 -5.86
C LYS A 33 12.13 -14.78 -5.21
N ASN A 34 11.14 -14.31 -5.96
CA ASN A 34 10.12 -13.43 -5.42
C ASN A 34 9.21 -14.21 -4.46
N ILE A 35 8.99 -13.63 -3.27
CA ILE A 35 8.02 -14.12 -2.27
C ILE A 35 6.67 -13.50 -2.56
N PHE A 36 6.64 -12.19 -2.82
CA PHE A 36 5.46 -11.50 -3.34
C PHE A 36 5.64 -11.18 -4.83
N ARG A 37 4.51 -11.02 -5.52
CA ARG A 37 4.51 -10.52 -6.90
C ARG A 37 5.23 -9.16 -6.93
N PRO A 38 6.28 -9.02 -7.75
CA PRO A 38 6.97 -7.75 -7.88
C PRO A 38 6.10 -6.72 -8.63
N PHE A 39 6.29 -5.46 -8.33
CA PHE A 39 5.66 -4.38 -9.07
C PHE A 39 6.15 -4.38 -10.53
N PRO A 40 5.24 -4.28 -11.53
CA PRO A 40 5.63 -4.36 -12.94
C PRO A 40 6.52 -3.19 -13.37
N LYS A 41 7.62 -3.47 -14.04
CA LYS A 41 8.53 -2.44 -14.59
C LYS A 41 7.86 -1.51 -15.61
N THR A 42 6.77 -1.96 -16.23
CA THR A 42 5.99 -1.20 -17.23
C THR A 42 5.03 -0.18 -16.61
N LYS A 43 4.86 -0.18 -15.30
CA LYS A 43 3.95 0.72 -14.58
C LYS A 43 4.72 1.77 -13.78
N LYS A 44 4.17 2.98 -13.75
CA LYS A 44 4.68 4.04 -12.87
C LYS A 44 4.21 3.83 -11.44
N ILE A 45 5.09 4.11 -10.48
CA ILE A 45 4.76 4.07 -9.05
C ILE A 45 3.97 5.34 -8.71
N THR A 46 2.66 5.20 -8.65
CA THR A 46 1.72 6.26 -8.29
C THR A 46 0.60 5.67 -7.43
N LYS A 47 -0.09 6.51 -6.68
CA LYS A 47 -1.23 6.07 -5.82
C LYS A 47 -2.29 5.26 -6.57
N ASN A 48 -2.49 5.51 -7.86
CA ASN A 48 -3.49 4.81 -8.67
C ASN A 48 -3.05 3.41 -9.12
N ASN A 49 -1.79 3.08 -8.94
CA ASN A 49 -1.22 1.80 -9.37
C ASN A 49 -0.91 0.83 -8.21
N CYS A 50 -1.36 1.14 -6.99
CA CYS A 50 -1.14 0.29 -5.81
C CYS A 50 -1.64 -1.15 -5.98
N TYR A 51 -2.67 -1.39 -6.77
CA TYR A 51 -3.18 -2.73 -7.10
C TYR A 51 -2.15 -3.65 -7.78
N PHE A 52 -1.13 -3.08 -8.41
CA PHE A 52 -0.08 -3.85 -9.06
C PHE A 52 1.04 -4.28 -8.10
N SER A 53 1.03 -3.79 -6.87
CA SER A 53 1.99 -4.21 -5.83
C SER A 53 1.66 -5.60 -5.28
N GLY A 54 2.61 -6.23 -4.62
CA GLY A 54 2.40 -7.51 -3.97
C GLY A 54 1.64 -7.42 -2.65
N TYR A 55 1.59 -6.23 -2.06
CA TYR A 55 0.91 -5.94 -0.80
C TYR A 55 0.60 -4.44 -0.69
N PHE A 56 -0.53 -4.12 -0.10
CA PHE A 56 -0.87 -2.76 0.34
C PHE A 56 -1.71 -2.80 1.63
N ALA A 57 -1.64 -1.73 2.42
CA ALA A 57 -2.32 -1.65 3.70
C ALA A 57 -3.80 -1.28 3.54
N THR A 58 -4.69 -1.99 4.21
CA THR A 58 -6.14 -1.70 4.25
C THR A 58 -6.50 -1.06 5.59
N VAL A 59 -6.21 0.23 5.71
CA VAL A 59 -6.34 1.00 6.97
C VAL A 59 -7.17 2.25 6.71
N PRO A 60 -8.12 2.58 7.57
CA PRO A 60 -8.50 1.97 8.86
C PRO A 60 -9.50 0.83 8.77
N TYR A 61 -10.01 0.47 7.61
CA TYR A 61 -10.95 -0.64 7.43
C TYR A 61 -10.63 -1.47 6.21
N PHE A 62 -11.19 -2.67 6.14
CA PHE A 62 -11.09 -3.60 5.02
C PHE A 62 -12.39 -3.62 4.22
N TRP A 63 -12.28 -3.75 2.87
CA TRP A 63 -13.39 -3.86 1.94
C TRP A 63 -14.16 -2.56 1.70
N VAL A 64 -15.39 -2.65 1.25
CA VAL A 64 -16.20 -1.54 0.72
C VAL A 64 -17.19 -1.03 1.76
N ILE A 65 -17.35 0.30 1.83
CA ILE A 65 -18.48 0.91 2.54
C ILE A 65 -19.52 1.34 1.51
N HIS A 66 -20.69 0.69 1.55
CA HIS A 66 -21.77 0.89 0.60
C HIS A 66 -22.23 2.36 0.56
N LYS A 67 -22.31 2.93 -0.65
CA LYS A 67 -22.67 4.34 -0.88
C LYS A 67 -21.79 5.33 -0.11
N ASP A 68 -20.57 4.95 0.25
CA ASP A 68 -19.61 5.79 0.98
C ASP A 68 -20.11 6.30 2.34
N THR A 69 -21.13 5.69 2.91
CA THR A 69 -21.83 6.25 4.09
C THR A 69 -22.07 5.15 5.13
N PHE A 70 -21.87 5.50 6.39
CA PHE A 70 -22.29 4.67 7.51
C PHE A 70 -22.91 5.53 8.62
N PHE A 71 -23.73 4.88 9.47
CA PHE A 71 -24.40 5.52 10.57
C PHE A 71 -23.67 5.25 11.90
N TYR A 72 -23.29 6.29 12.61
CA TYR A 72 -22.60 6.18 13.89
C TYR A 72 -22.92 7.39 14.78
N ASN A 73 -23.16 7.13 16.08
CA ASN A 73 -23.52 8.18 17.07
C ASN A 73 -24.66 9.09 16.59
N ASN A 74 -25.75 8.49 16.09
CA ASN A 74 -26.91 9.21 15.57
C ASN A 74 -26.62 10.17 14.41
N LYS A 75 -25.54 9.92 13.66
CA LYS A 75 -25.14 10.70 12.48
C LYS A 75 -24.78 9.80 11.30
N TYR A 76 -25.12 10.27 10.10
CA TYR A 76 -24.56 9.69 8.88
C TYR A 76 -23.19 10.30 8.62
N ILE A 77 -22.20 9.45 8.48
CA ILE A 77 -20.82 9.84 8.15
C ILE A 77 -20.58 9.45 6.71
N LYS A 78 -20.27 10.44 5.88
CA LYS A 78 -19.91 10.24 4.47
C LYS A 78 -18.40 10.26 4.31
N LEU A 79 -17.87 9.25 3.60
CA LEU A 79 -16.46 9.12 3.28
C LEU A 79 -16.20 9.53 1.83
N SER A 80 -15.00 10.02 1.57
CA SER A 80 -14.54 10.31 0.21
C SER A 80 -14.10 9.03 -0.49
N ARG A 81 -14.25 8.98 -1.81
CA ARG A 81 -13.66 7.91 -2.62
C ARG A 81 -12.16 7.88 -2.48
N THR A 82 -11.61 6.69 -2.41
CA THR A 82 -10.17 6.48 -2.20
C THR A 82 -9.44 6.11 -3.49
N HIS A 83 -10.14 5.57 -4.48
CA HIS A 83 -9.54 5.18 -5.75
C HIS A 83 -10.47 5.49 -6.93
N PRO A 84 -9.96 6.06 -8.06
CA PRO A 84 -10.80 6.51 -9.17
C PRO A 84 -11.54 5.38 -9.91
N LEU A 85 -11.03 4.15 -9.85
CA LEU A 85 -11.65 2.99 -10.50
C LEU A 85 -12.72 2.31 -9.64
N GLU A 86 -12.83 2.68 -8.36
CA GLU A 86 -13.81 2.08 -7.46
C GLU A 86 -15.04 2.97 -7.29
N PRO A 87 -16.26 2.42 -7.44
CA PRO A 87 -17.49 3.20 -7.33
C PRO A 87 -17.82 3.66 -5.92
N ASN A 88 -17.30 2.95 -4.90
CA ASN A 88 -17.46 3.27 -3.49
C ASN A 88 -16.11 3.45 -2.81
N THR A 89 -16.07 4.05 -1.63
CA THR A 89 -14.86 4.05 -0.82
C THR A 89 -14.49 2.62 -0.39
N ILE A 90 -13.23 2.28 -0.50
CA ILE A 90 -12.72 0.93 -0.27
C ILE A 90 -11.39 0.96 0.48
N HIS A 91 -11.19 0.06 1.43
CA HIS A 91 -9.94 -0.17 2.17
C HIS A 91 -9.40 1.04 2.94
N GLY A 92 -10.23 2.03 3.25
CA GLY A 92 -9.77 3.25 3.88
C GLY A 92 -8.83 4.07 2.99
N GLU A 93 -7.96 4.85 3.59
CA GLU A 93 -7.04 5.75 2.88
C GLU A 93 -5.58 5.26 2.88
N GLY A 94 -5.23 4.31 3.74
CA GLY A 94 -3.84 3.90 3.95
C GLY A 94 -3.14 3.46 2.69
N TRP A 95 -3.82 2.75 1.81
CA TRP A 95 -3.26 2.18 0.59
C TRP A 95 -3.01 3.19 -0.55
N VAL A 96 -3.63 4.37 -0.49
CA VAL A 96 -3.50 5.43 -1.52
C VAL A 96 -2.83 6.71 -1.02
N LYS A 97 -2.68 6.86 0.29
CA LYS A 97 -2.03 8.03 0.90
C LYS A 97 -0.51 7.86 0.94
N LYS A 98 0.17 8.98 0.89
CA LYS A 98 1.61 9.03 1.15
C LYS A 98 1.88 8.77 2.63
N TRP A 99 2.80 7.85 2.90
CA TRP A 99 3.29 7.57 4.25
C TRP A 99 4.59 8.30 4.52
N LYS A 100 4.71 8.82 5.72
CA LYS A 100 5.93 9.50 6.16
C LYS A 100 6.85 8.50 6.86
N VAL A 101 8.06 8.35 6.33
CA VAL A 101 9.10 7.56 7.00
C VAL A 101 9.59 8.32 8.24
N LYS A 102 9.40 7.75 9.42
CA LYS A 102 9.82 8.33 10.70
C LYS A 102 11.25 7.96 11.05
N LYS A 103 11.60 6.72 10.81
CA LYS A 103 12.92 6.16 11.09
C LYS A 103 13.20 5.04 10.10
N GLN A 104 14.45 4.89 9.71
CA GLN A 104 14.91 3.81 8.85
C GLN A 104 16.26 3.31 9.31
N THR A 105 16.41 1.99 9.34
CA THR A 105 17.69 1.29 9.46
C THR A 105 17.87 0.40 8.24
N LYS A 106 18.95 -0.39 8.21
CA LYS A 106 19.14 -1.39 7.14
C LYS A 106 18.05 -2.47 7.13
N THR A 107 17.46 -2.76 8.28
CA THR A 107 16.54 -3.90 8.49
C THR A 107 15.15 -3.52 8.99
N SER A 108 14.89 -2.23 9.24
CA SER A 108 13.61 -1.75 9.77
C SER A 108 13.26 -0.34 9.29
N ALA A 109 11.96 -0.05 9.24
CA ALA A 109 11.42 1.27 8.99
C ALA A 109 10.08 1.45 9.71
#